data_c7559665b563c5db9f77d980bbfbaf6d
#
_entry.id   c7559665b563c5db9f77d980bbfbaf6d
#
_cell.length_a   1.000
_cell.length_b   1.000
_cell.length_c   1.000
_cell.angle_alpha   90.00
_cell.angle_beta   90.00
_cell.angle_gamma   90.00
#
_symmetry.space_group_name_H-M   'P 1'
#
loop_
_entity.id
_entity.type
_entity.pdbx_description
1 polymer ?
#
loop_
_entity_poly.entity_id
_entity_poly.type
_entity_poly.pdbx_seq_one_letter_code
_entity_poly.pdbx_strand_id
1 'polypeptide(L)'
;MIPNFKIKRLIQERSLRKATVEREVAKSYGLAQKVTSPIIRIPYTYNYTVEGDDKEKELTKTGFINFSPKSTAINGQVNTETRERSIFDILVYNSMLDIEQTFDLSQVNLSKYDKYDLHYDEAYMIYGVSDPNGISSEMSFAVNGQTLDSEGLVTNNSGKRSYIKSSPFTLDLSKKINVKTKSSFKGTSSVAFEPIGESFSTNISSPWPHPSFTGSKLPNRYDISEAGFESQWSLNKFANAIPKVWENNHVNIHQSAFGVNFIQPLDEYGKNTRTAKYALLIIVLCFAMYFIFEILQKKPMHPIQYILVGSAITVFFLLLISLSEHIGYNMAYLISSVATIGLISLYSSFILSSLMSTLVLSSLLSSLFGYIYLILQMQDFALLAGSLALFVMIAAVMMLSRNVNWYALKTGPQSIQT
;
A
#
# COMPACT_ATOMS: atom_id res chain seq x y z
N MET A 1 -23.35 7.44 21.12
CA MET A 1 -22.80 7.84 19.81
C MET A 1 -21.50 8.65 19.88
N ILE A 2 -21.36 9.59 20.83
CA ILE A 2 -20.16 10.44 20.99
C ILE A 2 -18.84 9.63 21.20
N PRO A 3 -18.79 8.58 22.05
CA PRO A 3 -17.55 7.82 22.23
C PRO A 3 -17.02 7.15 20.97
N ASN A 4 -17.90 6.56 20.16
CA ASN A 4 -17.50 5.86 18.92
C ASN A 4 -16.88 6.83 17.88
N PHE A 5 -17.40 8.05 17.79
CA PHE A 5 -16.83 9.07 16.90
C PHE A 5 -15.41 9.48 17.33
N LYS A 6 -15.19 9.66 18.64
CA LYS A 6 -13.86 9.99 19.19
C LYS A 6 -12.86 8.85 18.97
N ILE A 7 -13.28 7.59 19.14
CA ILE A 7 -12.44 6.40 18.89
C ILE A 7 -12.01 6.35 17.41
N LYS A 8 -12.96 6.51 16.47
CA LYS A 8 -12.63 6.53 15.03
C LYS A 8 -11.66 7.65 14.68
N ARG A 9 -11.86 8.85 15.25
CA ARG A 9 -10.95 9.98 15.04
C ARG A 9 -9.55 9.68 15.59
N LEU A 10 -9.42 9.06 16.76
CA LEU A 10 -8.14 8.66 17.32
C LEU A 10 -7.41 7.65 16.42
N ILE A 11 -8.11 6.64 15.92
CA ILE A 11 -7.53 5.65 14.98
C ILE A 11 -7.05 6.36 13.71
N GLN A 12 -7.84 7.28 13.14
CA GLN A 12 -7.44 8.05 11.96
C GLN A 12 -6.21 8.91 12.22
N GLU A 13 -6.15 9.58 13.35
CA GLU A 13 -5.00 10.39 13.76
C GLU A 13 -3.72 9.54 13.85
N ARG A 14 -3.81 8.36 14.48
CA ARG A 14 -2.69 7.42 14.57
C ARG A 14 -2.26 6.87 13.20
N SER A 15 -3.21 6.50 12.36
CA SER A 15 -2.94 6.06 10.99
C SER A 15 -2.27 7.15 10.14
N LEU A 16 -2.73 8.40 10.26
CA LEU A 16 -2.10 9.55 9.59
C LEU A 16 -0.68 9.81 10.14
N ARG A 17 -0.46 9.61 11.44
CA ARG A 17 0.88 9.73 12.02
C ARG A 17 1.82 8.67 11.44
N LYS A 18 1.38 7.39 11.36
CA LYS A 18 2.15 6.32 10.69
C LYS A 18 2.52 6.73 9.27
N ALA A 19 1.54 7.13 8.46
CA ALA A 19 1.77 7.55 7.07
C ALA A 19 2.71 8.79 6.95
N THR A 20 2.76 9.63 7.98
CA THR A 20 3.70 10.75 8.02
C THR A 20 5.12 10.26 8.29
N VAL A 21 5.31 9.36 9.27
CA VAL A 21 6.61 8.76 9.59
C VAL A 21 7.13 7.93 8.40
N GLU A 22 6.26 7.15 7.74
CA GLU A 22 6.60 6.43 6.50
C GLU A 22 7.14 7.38 5.42
N ARG A 23 6.49 8.52 5.21
CA ARG A 23 6.96 9.54 4.26
C ARG A 23 8.28 10.21 4.68
N GLU A 24 8.50 10.42 5.97
CA GLU A 24 9.77 10.95 6.49
C GLU A 24 10.91 9.97 6.23
N VAL A 25 10.71 8.68 6.52
CA VAL A 25 11.70 7.63 6.24
C VAL A 25 11.92 7.50 4.73
N ALA A 26 10.86 7.48 3.92
CA ALA A 26 10.96 7.38 2.48
C ALA A 26 11.76 8.53 1.85
N LYS A 27 11.62 9.77 2.36
CA LYS A 27 12.39 10.93 1.88
C LYS A 27 13.89 10.80 2.15
N SER A 28 14.29 10.13 3.22
CA SER A 28 15.70 9.98 3.58
C SER A 28 16.32 8.68 3.08
N TYR A 29 15.51 7.65 2.81
CA TYR A 29 15.96 6.35 2.36
C TYR A 29 15.82 6.14 0.85
N GLY A 30 14.73 6.58 0.28
CA GLY A 30 14.30 6.45 -1.10
C GLY A 30 12.78 6.23 -1.17
N LEU A 31 12.12 6.96 -2.05
CA LEU A 31 10.69 6.79 -2.33
C LEU A 31 10.43 5.47 -3.09
N ALA A 32 9.15 5.19 -3.34
CA ALA A 32 8.76 4.13 -4.27
C ALA A 32 9.42 4.33 -5.64
N GLN A 33 10.11 3.30 -6.14
CA GLN A 33 10.90 3.43 -7.37
C GLN A 33 10.13 2.97 -8.60
N LYS A 34 10.22 3.79 -9.65
CA LYS A 34 9.85 3.42 -11.01
C LYS A 34 11.09 3.49 -11.88
N VAL A 35 11.40 2.37 -12.50
CA VAL A 35 12.60 2.18 -13.30
C VAL A 35 12.23 2.22 -14.76
N THR A 36 12.87 3.12 -15.51
CA THR A 36 12.79 3.19 -16.97
C THR A 36 14.05 2.54 -17.54
N SER A 37 13.92 1.48 -18.32
CA SER A 37 15.07 0.80 -18.93
C SER A 37 15.92 1.75 -19.77
N PRO A 38 17.24 1.50 -19.89
CA PRO A 38 18.11 2.35 -20.71
C PRO A 38 17.63 2.52 -22.15
N ILE A 39 17.76 3.72 -22.69
CA ILE A 39 17.55 4.03 -24.11
C ILE A 39 18.76 4.78 -24.64
N ILE A 40 19.02 4.63 -25.95
CA ILE A 40 20.06 5.39 -26.64
C ILE A 40 19.47 6.74 -27.05
N ARG A 41 20.25 7.79 -26.89
CA ARG A 41 19.90 9.15 -27.25
C ARG A 41 21.00 9.76 -28.09
N ILE A 42 20.63 10.37 -29.24
CA ILE A 42 21.56 11.11 -30.10
C ILE A 42 21.15 12.60 -30.03
N PRO A 43 22.08 13.52 -29.72
CA PRO A 43 21.85 14.94 -29.86
C PRO A 43 21.72 15.32 -31.34
N TYR A 44 20.98 16.38 -31.59
CA TYR A 44 20.95 17.02 -32.91
C TYR A 44 20.94 18.53 -32.81
N THR A 45 21.41 19.17 -33.90
CA THR A 45 21.25 20.59 -34.17
C THR A 45 20.40 20.80 -35.42
N TYR A 46 19.66 21.90 -35.46
CA TYR A 46 18.85 22.31 -36.60
C TYR A 46 18.85 23.82 -36.71
N ASN A 47 19.45 24.32 -37.81
CA ASN A 47 19.49 25.73 -38.13
C ASN A 47 18.27 26.08 -39.00
N TYR A 48 17.59 27.17 -38.63
CA TYR A 48 16.45 27.70 -39.38
C TYR A 48 16.45 29.22 -39.35
N THR A 49 15.95 29.81 -40.41
CA THR A 49 15.89 31.26 -40.59
C THR A 49 14.49 31.76 -40.21
N VAL A 50 14.43 32.82 -39.44
CA VAL A 50 13.18 33.49 -39.11
C VAL A 50 13.23 34.90 -39.74
N GLU A 51 12.22 35.21 -40.57
CA GLU A 51 12.02 36.54 -41.14
C GLU A 51 11.62 37.48 -39.99
N GLY A 52 12.50 38.48 -39.67
CA GLY A 52 12.21 39.58 -38.79
C GLY A 52 12.00 40.86 -39.59
N ASP A 53 11.49 41.92 -38.95
CA ASP A 53 11.07 43.19 -39.59
C ASP A 53 12.12 43.88 -40.47
N ASP A 54 13.43 43.56 -40.31
CA ASP A 54 14.49 44.19 -41.14
C ASP A 54 15.69 43.26 -41.49
N LYS A 55 15.76 42.04 -40.95
CA LYS A 55 16.87 41.09 -41.28
C LYS A 55 16.44 39.64 -41.01
N GLU A 56 16.86 38.74 -41.90
CA GLU A 56 16.88 37.32 -41.64
C GLU A 56 17.78 37.00 -40.45
N LYS A 57 17.23 36.29 -39.44
CA LYS A 57 17.97 35.86 -38.25
C LYS A 57 18.09 34.33 -38.29
N GLU A 58 19.30 33.86 -38.35
CA GLU A 58 19.60 32.42 -38.22
C GLU A 58 19.50 32.01 -36.77
N LEU A 59 18.67 31.02 -36.46
CA LEU A 59 18.48 30.45 -35.14
C LEU A 59 18.82 28.95 -35.15
N THR A 60 19.49 28.50 -34.12
CA THR A 60 19.82 27.10 -33.92
C THR A 60 18.89 26.48 -32.87
N LYS A 61 18.21 25.41 -33.25
CA LYS A 61 17.43 24.58 -32.32
C LYS A 61 18.22 23.31 -32.02
N THR A 62 18.29 22.93 -30.76
CA THR A 62 18.89 21.68 -30.31
C THR A 62 17.81 20.73 -29.78
N GLY A 63 18.05 19.44 -29.89
CA GLY A 63 17.18 18.40 -29.36
C GLY A 63 17.86 17.05 -29.35
N PHE A 64 17.08 15.99 -29.26
CA PHE A 64 17.60 14.63 -29.26
C PHE A 64 16.64 13.65 -29.91
N ILE A 65 17.19 12.61 -30.53
CA ILE A 65 16.47 11.45 -31.06
C ILE A 65 16.71 10.28 -30.11
N ASN A 66 15.63 9.63 -29.68
CA ASN A 66 15.66 8.46 -28.81
C ASN A 66 15.47 7.18 -29.64
N PHE A 67 16.19 6.13 -29.24
CA PHE A 67 16.06 4.80 -29.80
C PHE A 67 15.69 3.79 -28.71
N SER A 68 14.62 3.03 -28.95
CA SER A 68 14.25 1.93 -28.07
C SER A 68 15.02 0.65 -28.43
N PRO A 69 15.30 -0.22 -27.47
CA PRO A 69 15.88 -1.53 -27.73
C PRO A 69 14.91 -2.43 -28.49
N LYS A 70 15.44 -3.40 -29.21
CA LYS A 70 14.68 -4.52 -29.80
C LYS A 70 14.22 -5.47 -28.71
N SER A 71 15.10 -5.75 -27.73
CA SER A 71 14.78 -6.59 -26.58
C SER A 71 15.35 -6.01 -25.29
N THR A 72 14.61 -6.16 -24.22
CA THR A 72 15.03 -5.84 -22.85
C THR A 72 14.75 -7.05 -21.95
N ALA A 73 15.75 -7.48 -21.21
CA ALA A 73 15.61 -8.47 -20.14
C ALA A 73 16.11 -7.88 -18.83
N ILE A 74 15.32 -7.95 -17.77
CA ILE A 74 15.65 -7.48 -16.43
C ILE A 74 15.60 -8.65 -15.46
N ASN A 75 16.67 -8.90 -14.74
CA ASN A 75 16.69 -9.79 -13.59
C ASN A 75 16.93 -8.96 -12.35
N GLY A 76 15.97 -9.01 -11.40
CA GLY A 76 15.99 -8.19 -10.20
C GLY A 76 15.84 -9.02 -8.94
N GLN A 77 16.67 -8.68 -7.95
CA GLN A 77 16.53 -9.16 -6.59
C GLN A 77 16.18 -7.97 -5.68
N VAL A 78 15.09 -8.09 -4.94
CA VAL A 78 14.60 -7.04 -4.05
C VAL A 78 14.61 -7.57 -2.62
N ASN A 79 15.60 -7.14 -1.84
CA ASN A 79 15.77 -7.55 -0.45
C ASN A 79 15.05 -6.53 0.45
N THR A 80 14.04 -6.98 1.15
CA THR A 80 13.26 -6.16 2.07
C THR A 80 13.82 -6.22 3.49
N GLU A 81 13.75 -5.10 4.20
CA GLU A 81 14.05 -5.02 5.63
C GLU A 81 13.01 -4.14 6.33
N THR A 82 12.75 -4.41 7.60
CA THR A 82 11.91 -3.57 8.44
C THR A 82 12.78 -2.64 9.26
N ARG A 83 12.48 -1.33 9.23
CA ARG A 83 13.14 -0.31 10.05
C ARG A 83 12.18 0.27 11.05
N GLU A 84 12.57 0.18 12.31
CA GLU A 84 11.83 0.79 13.41
C GLU A 84 12.07 2.32 13.44
N ARG A 85 10.97 3.07 13.45
CA ARG A 85 11.00 4.52 13.67
C ARG A 85 9.93 4.91 14.68
N SER A 86 10.34 5.24 15.90
CA SER A 86 9.45 5.39 17.06
C SER A 86 8.74 4.06 17.36
N ILE A 87 7.41 4.01 17.27
CA ILE A 87 6.58 2.81 17.47
C ILE A 87 6.15 2.16 16.14
N PHE A 88 6.69 2.62 15.01
CA PHE A 88 6.25 2.17 13.68
C PHE A 88 7.33 1.36 12.99
N ASP A 89 6.93 0.21 12.48
CA ASP A 89 7.71 -0.62 11.59
C ASP A 89 7.50 -0.19 10.15
N ILE A 90 8.57 0.26 9.49
CA ILE A 90 8.55 0.75 8.13
C ILE A 90 9.30 -0.20 7.23
N LEU A 91 8.60 -0.73 6.24
CA LEU A 91 9.19 -1.60 5.24
C LEU A 91 9.97 -0.79 4.22
N VAL A 92 11.25 -1.09 4.10
CA VAL A 92 12.16 -0.55 3.10
C VAL A 92 12.79 -1.70 2.33
N TYR A 93 13.39 -1.40 1.18
CA TYR A 93 14.08 -2.42 0.40
C TYR A 93 15.36 -1.90 -0.25
N ASN A 94 16.28 -2.83 -0.52
CA ASN A 94 17.40 -2.66 -1.44
C ASN A 94 17.15 -3.55 -2.65
N SER A 95 17.32 -3.01 -3.84
CA SER A 95 17.19 -3.78 -5.09
C SER A 95 18.50 -3.78 -5.86
N MET A 96 18.77 -4.91 -6.50
CA MET A 96 19.82 -5.08 -7.51
C MET A 96 19.16 -5.53 -8.79
N LEU A 97 19.44 -4.80 -9.89
CA LEU A 97 18.92 -5.12 -11.21
C LEU A 97 20.08 -5.35 -12.18
N ASP A 98 20.02 -6.46 -12.85
CA ASP A 98 20.83 -6.75 -14.04
C ASP A 98 19.94 -6.58 -15.29
N ILE A 99 20.28 -5.62 -16.15
CA ILE A 99 19.52 -5.27 -17.35
C ILE A 99 20.35 -5.59 -18.58
N GLU A 100 19.83 -6.45 -19.43
CA GLU A 100 20.44 -6.79 -20.70
C GLU A 100 19.53 -6.33 -21.86
N GLN A 101 20.12 -5.61 -22.80
CA GLN A 101 19.37 -5.06 -23.94
C GLN A 101 20.12 -5.29 -25.24
N THR A 102 19.34 -5.45 -26.32
CA THR A 102 19.86 -5.48 -27.66
C THR A 102 19.16 -4.41 -28.50
N PHE A 103 19.94 -3.55 -29.14
CA PHE A 103 19.46 -2.59 -30.12
C PHE A 103 19.82 -3.09 -31.54
N ASP A 104 18.85 -3.03 -32.43
CA ASP A 104 19.01 -3.35 -33.85
C ASP A 104 18.43 -2.19 -34.65
N LEU A 105 19.30 -1.25 -34.99
CA LEU A 105 18.96 0.02 -35.63
C LEU A 105 19.12 0.01 -37.15
N SER A 106 19.58 -1.10 -37.75
CA SER A 106 19.87 -1.23 -39.17
C SER A 106 18.66 -0.98 -40.07
N GLN A 107 17.45 -1.18 -39.58
CA GLN A 107 16.20 -0.99 -40.32
C GLN A 107 15.39 0.23 -39.87
N VAL A 108 15.98 1.12 -39.06
CA VAL A 108 15.29 2.33 -38.62
C VAL A 108 15.27 3.37 -39.70
N ASN A 109 14.08 3.79 -40.11
CA ASN A 109 13.93 4.86 -41.08
C ASN A 109 14.11 6.21 -40.43
N LEU A 110 15.20 6.90 -40.76
CA LEU A 110 15.53 8.25 -40.25
C LEU A 110 15.21 9.37 -41.26
N SER A 111 14.61 9.09 -42.39
CA SER A 111 14.32 10.11 -43.43
C SER A 111 13.49 11.30 -42.90
N LYS A 112 12.66 11.05 -41.89
CA LYS A 112 11.93 12.12 -41.20
C LYS A 112 12.84 13.15 -40.48
N TYR A 113 14.07 12.75 -40.21
CA TYR A 113 15.06 13.53 -39.45
C TYR A 113 16.21 14.04 -40.31
N ASP A 114 16.18 13.88 -41.67
CA ASP A 114 17.22 14.31 -42.58
C ASP A 114 17.55 15.81 -42.55
N LYS A 115 16.61 16.61 -42.05
CA LYS A 115 16.81 18.06 -41.81
C LYS A 115 17.65 18.38 -40.60
N TYR A 116 17.93 17.40 -39.74
CA TYR A 116 18.68 17.57 -38.50
C TYR A 116 20.12 17.09 -38.70
N ASP A 117 21.06 17.82 -38.15
CA ASP A 117 22.44 17.40 -38.02
C ASP A 117 22.56 16.49 -36.79
N LEU A 118 22.66 15.18 -36.99
CA LEU A 118 22.68 14.18 -35.95
C LEU A 118 24.12 13.89 -35.53
N HIS A 119 24.42 14.11 -34.24
CA HIS A 119 25.76 13.93 -33.66
C HIS A 119 25.93 12.47 -33.18
N TYR A 120 26.26 11.58 -34.09
CA TYR A 120 26.41 10.12 -33.82
C TYR A 120 27.61 9.81 -32.90
N ASP A 121 28.61 10.66 -32.84
CA ASP A 121 29.79 10.59 -31.99
C ASP A 121 29.53 11.03 -30.56
N GLU A 122 28.42 11.74 -30.35
CA GLU A 122 27.97 12.21 -29.02
C GLU A 122 26.77 11.40 -28.51
N ALA A 123 26.49 10.21 -29.03
CA ALA A 123 25.40 9.38 -28.53
C ALA A 123 25.66 8.97 -27.07
N TYR A 124 24.60 8.87 -26.28
CA TYR A 124 24.69 8.47 -24.86
C TYR A 124 23.49 7.64 -24.45
N MET A 125 23.67 6.85 -23.36
CA MET A 125 22.59 6.13 -22.71
C MET A 125 21.89 7.01 -21.69
N ILE A 126 20.58 6.84 -21.53
CA ILE A 126 19.85 7.38 -20.39
C ILE A 126 19.08 6.28 -19.70
N TYR A 127 19.10 6.27 -18.38
CA TYR A 127 18.38 5.36 -17.49
C TYR A 127 17.54 6.14 -16.52
N GLY A 128 16.24 5.85 -16.46
CA GLY A 128 15.31 6.62 -15.63
C GLY A 128 15.03 5.98 -14.26
N VAL A 129 15.07 6.82 -13.23
CA VAL A 129 14.62 6.49 -11.88
C VAL A 129 13.66 7.56 -11.39
N SER A 130 12.66 7.17 -10.61
CA SER A 130 11.68 8.14 -10.11
C SER A 130 12.22 8.97 -8.94
N ASP A 131 13.10 8.41 -8.11
CA ASP A 131 13.74 9.12 -7.01
C ASP A 131 15.25 8.83 -7.00
N PRO A 132 16.08 9.81 -7.38
CA PRO A 132 17.53 9.65 -7.41
C PRO A 132 18.16 9.49 -6.02
N ASN A 133 17.49 9.90 -4.93
CA ASN A 133 17.98 9.69 -3.56
C ASN A 133 18.09 8.21 -3.20
N GLY A 134 17.34 7.35 -3.89
CA GLY A 134 17.41 5.91 -3.72
C GLY A 134 18.63 5.26 -4.36
N ILE A 135 19.38 5.91 -5.25
CA ILE A 135 20.54 5.32 -5.92
C ILE A 135 21.59 4.98 -4.86
N SER A 136 21.99 3.72 -4.79
CA SER A 136 22.89 3.20 -3.74
C SER A 136 24.30 2.85 -4.22
N SER A 137 24.52 2.78 -5.53
CA SER A 137 25.84 2.57 -6.13
C SER A 137 25.96 3.32 -7.44
N GLU A 138 27.20 3.61 -7.84
CA GLU A 138 27.46 4.11 -9.19
C GLU A 138 26.96 3.11 -10.21
N MET A 139 26.38 3.65 -11.28
CA MET A 139 25.88 2.87 -12.39
C MET A 139 26.89 2.89 -13.52
N SER A 140 27.06 1.75 -14.15
CA SER A 140 27.86 1.64 -15.36
C SER A 140 27.05 1.02 -16.48
N PHE A 141 27.32 1.49 -17.70
CA PHE A 141 26.72 0.97 -18.90
C PHE A 141 27.81 0.26 -19.70
N ALA A 142 27.68 -1.04 -19.90
CA ALA A 142 28.59 -1.78 -20.79
C ALA A 142 27.96 -1.88 -22.19
N VAL A 143 28.47 -1.08 -23.14
CA VAL A 143 28.02 -1.04 -24.52
C VAL A 143 29.02 -1.84 -25.39
N ASN A 144 28.60 -2.96 -25.96
CA ASN A 144 29.44 -3.90 -26.69
C ASN A 144 30.74 -4.30 -25.97
N GLY A 145 30.68 -4.39 -24.63
CA GLY A 145 31.83 -4.74 -23.78
C GLY A 145 32.68 -3.55 -23.32
N GLN A 146 32.46 -2.35 -23.83
CA GLN A 146 33.09 -1.13 -23.37
C GLN A 146 32.25 -0.54 -22.23
N THR A 147 32.85 -0.34 -21.07
CA THR A 147 32.20 0.31 -19.93
C THR A 147 32.20 1.83 -20.13
N LEU A 148 31.02 2.41 -20.00
CA LEU A 148 30.77 3.84 -20.01
C LEU A 148 30.41 4.28 -18.58
N ASP A 149 31.03 5.33 -18.10
CA ASP A 149 30.76 5.90 -16.78
C ASP A 149 29.46 6.72 -16.80
N SER A 150 28.85 6.92 -15.64
CA SER A 150 27.73 7.83 -15.48
C SER A 150 28.23 9.25 -15.27
N GLU A 151 27.79 10.22 -16.09
CA GLU A 151 28.21 11.62 -16.03
C GLU A 151 27.32 12.50 -15.16
N GLY A 152 26.18 12.01 -14.71
CA GLY A 152 25.29 12.77 -13.85
C GLY A 152 23.82 12.60 -14.12
N LEU A 153 23.01 13.44 -13.47
CA LEU A 153 21.57 13.43 -13.55
C LEU A 153 21.06 14.50 -14.51
N VAL A 154 20.20 14.08 -15.43
CA VAL A 154 19.43 14.97 -16.31
C VAL A 154 17.98 14.91 -15.88
N THR A 155 17.42 16.06 -15.49
CA THR A 155 16.00 16.13 -15.11
C THR A 155 15.17 16.53 -16.34
N ASN A 156 14.01 15.92 -16.52
CA ASN A 156 13.10 16.35 -17.60
C ASN A 156 12.52 17.74 -17.30
N ASN A 157 12.04 18.44 -18.37
CA ASN A 157 11.51 19.79 -18.27
C ASN A 157 10.34 19.96 -17.28
N SER A 158 9.68 18.86 -16.86
CA SER A 158 8.62 18.88 -15.86
C SER A 158 9.12 18.71 -14.42
N GLY A 159 10.43 18.53 -14.21
CA GLY A 159 11.05 18.36 -12.87
C GLY A 159 10.66 17.07 -12.13
N LYS A 160 9.89 16.17 -12.77
CA LYS A 160 9.29 15.02 -12.11
C LYS A 160 10.10 13.73 -12.20
N ARG A 161 11.16 13.70 -13.01
CA ARG A 161 12.00 12.52 -13.20
C ARG A 161 13.44 12.89 -13.48
N SER A 162 14.31 12.06 -12.96
CA SER A 162 15.74 12.15 -13.16
C SER A 162 16.20 10.95 -14.01
N TYR A 163 17.09 11.25 -14.94
CA TYR A 163 17.72 10.25 -15.79
C TYR A 163 19.22 10.31 -15.55
N ILE A 164 19.81 9.13 -15.38
CA ILE A 164 21.26 9.00 -15.31
C ILE A 164 21.76 8.94 -16.74
N LYS A 165 22.68 9.84 -17.10
CA LYS A 165 23.32 9.95 -18.40
C LYS A 165 24.66 9.25 -18.36
N SER A 166 24.99 8.43 -19.39
CA SER A 166 26.34 7.87 -19.56
C SER A 166 27.27 8.90 -20.21
N SER A 167 28.57 8.65 -20.14
CA SER A 167 29.54 9.27 -21.04
C SER A 167 29.18 8.97 -22.50
N PRO A 168 29.55 9.89 -23.43
CA PRO A 168 29.22 9.74 -24.85
C PRO A 168 29.99 8.57 -25.48
N PHE A 169 29.40 8.02 -26.54
CA PHE A 169 30.01 6.98 -27.36
C PHE A 169 29.61 7.14 -28.83
N THR A 170 30.42 6.61 -29.76
CA THR A 170 30.09 6.67 -31.19
C THR A 170 29.09 5.58 -31.52
N LEU A 171 27.93 5.97 -32.07
CA LEU A 171 26.85 5.10 -32.48
C LEU A 171 26.94 4.72 -33.95
N ASP A 172 27.09 3.41 -34.23
CA ASP A 172 27.04 2.85 -35.58
C ASP A 172 25.69 2.15 -35.79
N LEU A 173 24.82 2.75 -36.60
CA LEU A 173 23.48 2.24 -36.87
C LEU A 173 23.48 0.91 -37.63
N SER A 174 24.58 0.56 -38.34
CA SER A 174 24.69 -0.69 -39.12
C SER A 174 24.91 -1.91 -38.24
N LYS A 175 25.38 -1.72 -37.01
CA LYS A 175 25.77 -2.79 -36.10
C LYS A 175 24.69 -3.01 -35.00
N LYS A 176 24.56 -4.25 -34.59
CA LYS A 176 23.81 -4.56 -33.36
C LYS A 176 24.58 -4.09 -32.14
N ILE A 177 23.87 -3.49 -31.18
CA ILE A 177 24.47 -2.97 -30.00
C ILE A 177 23.89 -3.78 -28.82
N ASN A 178 24.77 -4.39 -28.03
CA ASN A 178 24.42 -5.09 -26.81
C ASN A 178 24.79 -4.19 -25.63
N VAL A 179 23.82 -3.96 -24.74
CA VAL A 179 23.99 -3.14 -23.55
C VAL A 179 23.72 -3.98 -22.32
N LYS A 180 24.63 -3.93 -21.36
CA LYS A 180 24.44 -4.49 -20.03
C LYS A 180 24.53 -3.36 -19.01
N THR A 181 23.54 -3.27 -18.14
CA THR A 181 23.50 -2.25 -17.07
C THR A 181 23.23 -2.93 -15.75
N LYS A 182 24.09 -2.64 -14.76
CA LYS A 182 23.84 -3.02 -13.38
C LYS A 182 23.42 -1.79 -12.59
N SER A 183 22.34 -1.91 -11.87
CA SER A 183 21.84 -0.83 -11.03
C SER A 183 21.44 -1.34 -9.65
N SER A 184 21.74 -0.53 -8.64
CA SER A 184 21.34 -0.79 -7.27
C SER A 184 20.66 0.44 -6.70
N PHE A 185 19.49 0.25 -6.12
CA PHE A 185 18.75 1.35 -5.51
C PHE A 185 17.93 0.90 -4.31
N LYS A 186 17.69 1.86 -3.43
CA LYS A 186 16.86 1.76 -2.24
C LYS A 186 15.48 2.34 -2.52
N GLY A 187 14.50 1.84 -1.80
CA GLY A 187 13.15 2.38 -1.89
C GLY A 187 12.24 1.91 -0.78
N THR A 188 11.02 2.41 -0.83
CA THR A 188 9.94 2.06 0.08
C THR A 188 8.71 1.65 -0.71
N SER A 189 7.85 0.85 -0.11
CA SER A 189 6.50 0.52 -0.58
C SER A 189 6.42 -0.27 -1.88
N SER A 190 7.08 0.15 -2.96
CA SER A 190 6.94 -0.52 -4.26
C SER A 190 8.13 -0.35 -5.19
N VAL A 191 8.30 -1.31 -6.09
CA VAL A 191 9.17 -1.21 -7.27
C VAL A 191 8.34 -1.47 -8.52
N ALA A 192 8.47 -0.60 -9.52
CA ALA A 192 7.77 -0.72 -10.79
C ALA A 192 8.72 -0.53 -11.97
N PHE A 193 8.38 -1.15 -13.10
CA PHE A 193 9.16 -1.12 -14.34
C PHE A 193 8.33 -0.49 -15.44
N GLU A 194 8.96 0.36 -16.21
CA GLU A 194 8.40 0.94 -17.43
C GLU A 194 8.97 0.18 -18.61
N PRO A 195 8.17 -0.68 -19.27
CA PRO A 195 8.66 -1.52 -20.32
C PRO A 195 9.02 -0.69 -21.55
N ILE A 196 10.27 -0.82 -22.02
CA ILE A 196 10.75 -0.21 -23.26
C ILE A 196 11.38 -1.30 -24.12
N GLY A 197 11.02 -1.33 -25.41
CA GLY A 197 11.50 -2.29 -26.38
C GLY A 197 10.38 -3.04 -27.09
N GLU A 198 10.71 -3.73 -28.19
CA GLU A 198 9.75 -4.57 -28.94
C GLU A 198 9.40 -5.83 -28.14
N SER A 199 10.38 -6.41 -27.45
CA SER A 199 10.17 -7.46 -26.46
C SER A 199 10.74 -7.04 -25.12
N PHE A 200 10.01 -7.35 -24.07
CA PHE A 200 10.40 -7.01 -22.71
C PHE A 200 10.12 -8.19 -21.78
N SER A 201 11.13 -8.59 -21.02
CA SER A 201 10.99 -9.60 -19.98
C SER A 201 11.58 -9.10 -18.67
N THR A 202 10.94 -9.45 -17.55
CA THR A 202 11.50 -9.16 -16.24
C THR A 202 11.19 -10.30 -15.26
N ASN A 203 12.21 -10.68 -14.50
CA ASN A 203 12.13 -11.65 -13.42
C ASN A 203 12.49 -10.93 -12.13
N ILE A 204 11.59 -10.97 -11.14
CA ILE A 204 11.79 -10.32 -9.85
C ILE A 204 11.63 -11.37 -8.76
N SER A 205 12.61 -11.42 -7.87
CA SER A 205 12.58 -12.23 -6.66
C SER A 205 12.74 -11.37 -5.40
N SER A 206 12.10 -11.79 -4.31
CA SER A 206 12.20 -11.13 -3.02
C SER A 206 11.90 -12.12 -1.90
N PRO A 207 12.57 -12.02 -0.74
CA PRO A 207 12.22 -12.80 0.44
C PRO A 207 10.92 -12.34 1.11
N TRP A 208 10.21 -11.34 0.57
CA TRP A 208 8.95 -10.83 1.11
C TRP A 208 7.76 -11.72 0.73
N PRO A 209 7.02 -12.33 1.69
CA PRO A 209 5.96 -13.31 1.38
C PRO A 209 4.62 -12.69 0.96
N HIS A 210 4.49 -11.35 0.97
CA HIS A 210 3.22 -10.68 0.71
C HIS A 210 3.32 -9.66 -0.44
N PRO A 211 3.61 -10.11 -1.68
CA PRO A 211 3.61 -9.23 -2.84
C PRO A 211 2.18 -8.86 -3.26
N SER A 212 2.01 -7.66 -3.76
CA SER A 212 0.82 -7.26 -4.51
C SER A 212 1.24 -6.78 -5.89
N PHE A 213 0.94 -7.55 -6.89
CA PHE A 213 1.26 -7.20 -8.28
C PHE A 213 0.31 -6.13 -8.78
N THR A 214 0.88 -5.04 -9.31
CA THR A 214 0.12 -3.83 -9.68
C THR A 214 0.56 -3.27 -11.03
N GLY A 215 -0.25 -2.34 -11.56
CA GLY A 215 0.04 -1.63 -12.80
C GLY A 215 -0.72 -2.16 -14.01
N SER A 216 -0.21 -1.83 -15.21
CA SER A 216 -0.87 -2.11 -16.48
C SER A 216 -0.88 -3.60 -16.85
N LYS A 217 -0.01 -4.41 -16.28
CA LYS A 217 0.16 -5.84 -16.56
C LYS A 217 0.43 -6.61 -15.29
N LEU A 218 -0.22 -7.76 -15.17
CA LEU A 218 0.07 -8.75 -14.12
C LEU A 218 1.17 -9.72 -14.61
N PRO A 219 1.89 -10.40 -13.69
CA PRO A 219 2.91 -11.37 -14.09
C PRO A 219 2.30 -12.54 -14.84
N ASN A 220 3.05 -13.04 -15.84
CA ASN A 220 2.66 -14.24 -16.60
C ASN A 220 2.80 -15.51 -15.75
N ARG A 221 3.81 -15.53 -14.88
CA ARG A 221 4.06 -16.58 -13.91
C ARG A 221 4.49 -15.96 -12.60
N TYR A 222 4.06 -16.56 -11.51
CA TYR A 222 4.52 -16.21 -10.17
C TYR A 222 4.42 -17.40 -9.24
N ASP A 223 5.30 -17.43 -8.27
CA ASP A 223 5.27 -18.36 -7.13
C ASP A 223 5.39 -17.53 -5.85
N ILE A 224 4.55 -17.82 -4.86
CA ILE A 224 4.51 -17.12 -3.58
C ILE A 224 4.52 -18.18 -2.48
N SER A 225 5.49 -18.04 -1.57
CA SER A 225 5.67 -18.92 -0.41
C SER A 225 5.97 -18.11 0.84
N GLU A 226 6.06 -18.78 1.97
CA GLU A 226 6.52 -18.18 3.24
C GLU A 226 7.97 -17.63 3.15
N ALA A 227 8.78 -18.20 2.24
CA ALA A 227 10.16 -17.78 2.02
C ALA A 227 10.28 -16.55 1.10
N GLY A 228 9.18 -16.10 0.48
CA GLY A 228 9.16 -14.97 -0.43
C GLY A 228 8.42 -15.25 -1.72
N PHE A 229 8.73 -14.48 -2.76
CA PHE A 229 8.11 -14.66 -4.08
C PHE A 229 9.13 -14.57 -5.22
N GLU A 230 8.76 -15.24 -6.33
CA GLU A 230 9.34 -15.06 -7.64
C GLU A 230 8.24 -14.71 -8.62
N SER A 231 8.52 -13.78 -9.55
CA SER A 231 7.52 -13.32 -10.52
C SER A 231 8.15 -12.99 -11.86
N GLN A 232 7.45 -13.32 -12.94
CA GLN A 232 7.92 -13.15 -14.31
C GLN A 232 6.88 -12.42 -15.16
N TRP A 233 7.32 -11.38 -15.85
CA TRP A 233 6.57 -10.71 -16.91
C TRP A 233 7.26 -10.92 -18.25
N SER A 234 6.46 -11.08 -19.28
CA SER A 234 6.91 -11.17 -20.67
C SER A 234 5.93 -10.41 -21.56
N LEU A 235 6.44 -9.40 -22.24
CA LEU A 235 5.67 -8.53 -23.12
C LEU A 235 6.26 -8.57 -24.53
N ASN A 236 5.40 -8.65 -25.53
CA ASN A 236 5.77 -8.57 -26.92
C ASN A 236 5.45 -7.17 -27.50
N LYS A 237 5.84 -6.92 -28.74
CA LYS A 237 5.66 -5.65 -29.45
C LYS A 237 4.22 -5.14 -29.51
N PHE A 238 3.22 -6.03 -29.42
CA PHE A 238 1.81 -5.64 -29.47
C PHE A 238 1.30 -5.15 -28.11
N ALA A 239 1.95 -5.59 -27.03
CA ALA A 239 1.63 -5.18 -25.67
C ALA A 239 2.34 -3.88 -25.24
N ASN A 240 3.34 -3.44 -26.03
CA ASN A 240 4.16 -2.27 -25.75
C ASN A 240 4.18 -1.35 -26.99
N ALA A 241 3.40 -0.26 -26.94
CA ALA A 241 3.21 0.67 -28.05
C ALA A 241 4.30 1.74 -28.18
N ILE A 242 5.52 1.48 -27.67
CA ILE A 242 6.62 2.46 -27.76
C ILE A 242 7.27 2.35 -29.14
N PRO A 243 7.40 3.47 -29.88
CA PRO A 243 8.04 3.46 -31.19
C PRO A 243 9.54 3.13 -31.09
N LYS A 244 10.10 2.63 -32.20
CA LYS A 244 11.55 2.35 -32.31
C LYS A 244 12.39 3.61 -32.19
N VAL A 245 11.87 4.73 -32.72
CA VAL A 245 12.56 6.02 -32.76
C VAL A 245 11.55 7.14 -32.55
N TRP A 246 11.91 8.12 -31.73
CA TRP A 246 11.10 9.33 -31.52
C TRP A 246 11.95 10.52 -31.11
N GLU A 247 11.43 11.69 -31.42
CA GLU A 247 12.07 12.97 -31.13
C GLU A 247 11.71 13.47 -29.74
N ASN A 248 12.67 13.95 -28.99
CA ASN A 248 12.54 14.60 -27.70
C ASN A 248 11.65 13.78 -26.72
N ASN A 249 10.77 14.43 -25.98
CA ASN A 249 9.88 13.79 -25.01
C ASN A 249 8.45 13.57 -25.57
N HIS A 250 8.29 13.45 -26.89
CA HIS A 250 6.98 13.36 -27.53
C HIS A 250 6.24 12.03 -27.25
N VAL A 251 6.93 11.02 -26.73
CA VAL A 251 6.33 9.73 -26.36
C VAL A 251 6.20 9.61 -24.86
N ASN A 252 4.98 9.31 -24.39
CA ASN A 252 4.75 9.05 -22.99
C ASN A 252 5.05 7.58 -22.66
N ILE A 253 6.28 7.31 -22.26
CA ILE A 253 6.75 5.96 -21.88
C ILE A 253 6.23 5.50 -20.51
N HIS A 254 5.48 6.33 -19.79
CA HIS A 254 5.12 6.13 -18.38
C HIS A 254 3.76 5.49 -18.15
N GLN A 255 2.95 5.29 -19.17
CA GLN A 255 1.57 4.78 -19.04
C GLN A 255 1.50 3.27 -18.81
N SER A 256 2.55 2.54 -19.13
CA SER A 256 2.56 1.06 -19.12
C SER A 256 3.29 0.47 -17.91
N ALA A 257 3.55 1.24 -16.87
CA ALA A 257 4.27 0.76 -15.69
C ALA A 257 3.52 -0.40 -15.00
N PHE A 258 4.29 -1.41 -14.58
CA PHE A 258 3.83 -2.54 -13.77
C PHE A 258 4.91 -2.91 -12.76
N GLY A 259 4.54 -3.64 -11.70
CA GLY A 259 5.50 -4.01 -10.68
C GLY A 259 4.88 -4.65 -9.46
N VAL A 260 5.55 -4.50 -8.33
CA VAL A 260 5.19 -5.11 -7.06
C VAL A 260 5.07 -4.04 -5.98
N ASN A 261 3.96 -4.05 -5.25
CA ASN A 261 3.83 -3.36 -3.97
C ASN A 261 4.13 -4.38 -2.85
N PHE A 262 4.93 -3.98 -1.90
CA PHE A 262 5.25 -4.77 -0.71
C PHE A 262 4.22 -4.44 0.37
N ILE A 263 3.18 -5.28 0.48
CA ILE A 263 2.13 -5.07 1.48
C ILE A 263 2.61 -5.54 2.85
N GLN A 264 2.39 -4.74 3.88
CA GLN A 264 2.47 -5.18 5.26
C GLN A 264 1.09 -5.74 5.67
N PRO A 265 0.91 -7.07 5.83
CA PRO A 265 -0.39 -7.67 6.13
C PRO A 265 -0.88 -7.34 7.54
N LEU A 266 0.01 -6.93 8.42
CA LEU A 266 -0.29 -6.51 9.79
C LEU A 266 -0.56 -4.99 9.86
N ASP A 267 -1.57 -4.50 9.11
CA ASP A 267 -2.09 -3.17 9.37
C ASP A 267 -2.97 -3.19 10.62
N GLU A 268 -2.35 -2.99 11.78
CA GLU A 268 -3.01 -2.95 13.08
C GLU A 268 -4.12 -1.89 13.13
N TYR A 269 -3.88 -0.75 12.46
CA TYR A 269 -4.89 0.31 12.37
C TYR A 269 -6.08 -0.08 11.48
N GLY A 270 -5.86 -0.89 10.46
CA GLY A 270 -6.92 -1.49 9.66
C GLY A 270 -7.79 -2.43 10.47
N LYS A 271 -7.18 -3.29 11.31
CA LYS A 271 -7.90 -4.17 12.26
C LYS A 271 -8.63 -3.35 13.32
N ASN A 272 -7.99 -2.34 13.92
CA ASN A 272 -8.62 -1.43 14.88
C ASN A 272 -9.79 -0.66 14.26
N THR A 273 -9.68 -0.20 13.01
CA THR A 273 -10.77 0.47 12.28
C THR A 273 -11.95 -0.46 12.07
N ARG A 274 -11.69 -1.73 11.69
CA ARG A 274 -12.73 -2.75 11.56
C ARG A 274 -13.43 -2.99 12.91
N THR A 275 -12.68 -3.16 14.00
CA THR A 275 -13.22 -3.33 15.34
C THR A 275 -14.12 -2.15 15.74
N ALA A 276 -13.68 -0.91 15.47
CA ALA A 276 -14.46 0.29 15.75
C ALA A 276 -15.75 0.41 14.91
N LYS A 277 -15.79 -0.19 13.71
CA LYS A 277 -17.03 -0.30 12.92
C LYS A 277 -18.08 -1.14 13.62
N TYR A 278 -17.67 -2.21 14.32
CA TYR A 278 -18.56 -3.09 15.07
C TYR A 278 -18.81 -2.64 16.52
N ALA A 279 -18.26 -1.50 16.94
CA ALA A 279 -18.44 -1.00 18.32
C ALA A 279 -19.91 -0.84 18.71
N LEU A 280 -20.75 -0.33 17.79
CA LEU A 280 -22.18 -0.18 18.04
C LEU A 280 -22.85 -1.55 18.26
N LEU A 281 -22.47 -2.55 17.46
CA LEU A 281 -22.97 -3.93 17.61
C LEU A 281 -22.61 -4.47 18.99
N ILE A 282 -21.36 -4.33 19.43
CA ILE A 282 -20.89 -4.79 20.77
C ILE A 282 -21.72 -4.14 21.87
N ILE A 283 -21.90 -2.81 21.83
CA ILE A 283 -22.65 -2.07 22.84
C ILE A 283 -24.11 -2.54 22.88
N VAL A 284 -24.77 -2.66 21.73
CA VAL A 284 -26.16 -3.09 21.63
C VAL A 284 -26.34 -4.51 22.17
N LEU A 285 -25.45 -5.43 21.77
CA LEU A 285 -25.52 -6.83 22.23
C LEU A 285 -25.28 -6.94 23.75
N CYS A 286 -24.31 -6.19 24.30
CA CYS A 286 -24.09 -6.16 25.75
C CYS A 286 -25.30 -5.59 26.50
N PHE A 287 -25.90 -4.51 26.02
CA PHE A 287 -27.10 -3.94 26.65
C PHE A 287 -28.29 -4.87 26.55
N ALA A 288 -28.48 -5.56 25.41
CA ALA A 288 -29.51 -6.56 25.28
C ALA A 288 -29.35 -7.72 26.26
N MET A 289 -28.11 -8.19 26.49
CA MET A 289 -27.82 -9.21 27.53
C MET A 289 -28.20 -8.71 28.91
N TYR A 290 -27.79 -7.50 29.30
CA TYR A 290 -28.15 -6.92 30.57
C TYR A 290 -29.66 -6.80 30.72
N PHE A 291 -30.36 -6.35 29.70
CA PHE A 291 -31.81 -6.26 29.69
C PHE A 291 -32.52 -7.61 29.87
N ILE A 292 -32.01 -8.67 29.18
CA ILE A 292 -32.50 -10.04 29.40
C ILE A 292 -32.31 -10.47 30.85
N PHE A 293 -31.14 -10.20 31.44
CA PHE A 293 -30.88 -10.53 32.87
C PHE A 293 -31.80 -9.78 33.79
N GLU A 294 -32.07 -8.49 33.57
CA GLU A 294 -33.01 -7.69 34.34
C GLU A 294 -34.41 -8.32 34.35
N ILE A 295 -34.88 -8.76 33.15
CA ILE A 295 -36.20 -9.41 33.03
C ILE A 295 -36.22 -10.77 33.76
N LEU A 296 -35.22 -11.62 33.53
CA LEU A 296 -35.18 -12.98 34.09
C LEU A 296 -35.05 -12.99 35.60
N GLN A 297 -34.33 -12.04 36.17
CA GLN A 297 -34.09 -11.95 37.60
C GLN A 297 -35.13 -11.09 38.33
N LYS A 298 -36.01 -10.40 37.58
CA LYS A 298 -37.01 -9.47 38.13
C LYS A 298 -36.38 -8.40 39.05
N LYS A 299 -35.15 -8.02 38.80
CA LYS A 299 -34.41 -6.98 39.57
C LYS A 299 -34.22 -5.78 38.61
N PRO A 300 -34.91 -4.64 38.90
CA PRO A 300 -34.77 -3.43 38.09
C PRO A 300 -33.33 -2.89 38.17
N MET A 301 -32.73 -2.62 37.05
CA MET A 301 -31.42 -2.03 36.94
C MET A 301 -31.54 -0.52 36.74
N HIS A 302 -30.72 0.26 37.47
CA HIS A 302 -30.73 1.71 37.35
C HIS A 302 -30.03 2.13 36.04
N PRO A 303 -30.53 3.16 35.30
CA PRO A 303 -29.90 3.62 34.05
C PRO A 303 -28.42 3.95 34.15
N ILE A 304 -27.94 4.40 35.32
CA ILE A 304 -26.50 4.65 35.56
C ILE A 304 -25.65 3.37 35.36
N GLN A 305 -26.19 2.18 35.69
CA GLN A 305 -25.48 0.91 35.55
C GLN A 305 -25.25 0.59 34.09
N TYR A 306 -26.19 0.85 33.19
CA TYR A 306 -26.01 0.73 31.73
C TYR A 306 -24.98 1.73 31.23
N ILE A 307 -24.93 2.95 31.73
CA ILE A 307 -23.91 3.95 31.39
C ILE A 307 -22.53 3.49 31.79
N LEU A 308 -22.37 2.92 33.00
CA LEU A 308 -21.08 2.41 33.49
C LEU A 308 -20.59 1.22 32.66
N VAL A 309 -21.46 0.28 32.29
CA VAL A 309 -21.14 -0.83 31.39
C VAL A 309 -20.75 -0.31 30.00
N GLY A 310 -21.50 0.64 29.43
CA GLY A 310 -21.18 1.28 28.17
C GLY A 310 -19.83 2.03 28.22
N SER A 311 -19.49 2.62 29.34
CA SER A 311 -18.19 3.26 29.57
C SER A 311 -17.05 2.24 29.61
N ALA A 312 -17.24 1.09 30.27
CA ALA A 312 -16.27 -0.02 30.28
C ALA A 312 -15.99 -0.54 28.87
N ILE A 313 -17.05 -0.70 28.05
CA ILE A 313 -16.88 -1.08 26.63
C ILE A 313 -16.13 0.00 25.84
N THR A 314 -16.35 1.28 26.14
CA THR A 314 -15.60 2.36 25.50
C THR A 314 -14.11 2.31 25.85
N VAL A 315 -13.79 2.02 27.12
CA VAL A 315 -12.41 1.85 27.59
C VAL A 315 -11.74 0.64 26.92
N PHE A 316 -12.49 -0.45 26.62
CA PHE A 316 -11.97 -1.57 25.84
C PHE A 316 -11.33 -1.11 24.53
N PHE A 317 -12.00 -0.23 23.76
CA PHE A 317 -11.44 0.25 22.49
C PHE A 317 -10.19 1.12 22.69
N LEU A 318 -10.14 1.92 23.76
CA LEU A 318 -8.95 2.71 24.08
C LEU A 318 -7.77 1.81 24.46
N LEU A 319 -8.00 0.79 25.28
CA LEU A 319 -6.98 -0.20 25.64
C LEU A 319 -6.52 -0.98 24.41
N LEU A 320 -7.45 -1.42 23.56
CA LEU A 320 -7.14 -2.15 22.34
C LEU A 320 -6.20 -1.34 21.42
N ILE A 321 -6.52 -0.07 21.16
CA ILE A 321 -5.69 0.80 20.31
C ILE A 321 -4.31 1.00 20.95
N SER A 322 -4.27 1.36 22.25
CA SER A 322 -3.01 1.64 22.94
C SER A 322 -2.10 0.41 23.03
N LEU A 323 -2.65 -0.75 23.37
CA LEU A 323 -1.86 -1.98 23.49
C LEU A 323 -1.46 -2.54 22.12
N SER A 324 -2.31 -2.40 21.09
CA SER A 324 -1.99 -2.92 19.76
C SER A 324 -0.75 -2.28 19.14
N GLU A 325 -0.41 -1.06 19.52
CA GLU A 325 0.81 -0.36 19.08
C GLU A 325 2.10 -0.97 19.70
N HIS A 326 1.99 -1.74 20.77
CA HIS A 326 3.17 -2.29 21.49
C HIS A 326 3.30 -3.81 21.39
N ILE A 327 2.17 -4.52 21.44
CA ILE A 327 2.15 -5.99 21.55
C ILE A 327 1.40 -6.68 20.41
N GLY A 328 1.03 -5.91 19.39
CA GLY A 328 0.26 -6.40 18.24
C GLY A 328 -1.23 -6.60 18.56
N TYR A 329 -2.04 -6.58 17.52
CA TYR A 329 -3.51 -6.57 17.62
C TYR A 329 -4.08 -7.78 18.39
N ASN A 330 -3.58 -9.01 18.13
CA ASN A 330 -4.17 -10.23 18.69
C ASN A 330 -4.03 -10.28 20.22
N MET A 331 -2.83 -10.00 20.71
CA MET A 331 -2.57 -9.97 22.17
C MET A 331 -3.27 -8.78 22.84
N ALA A 332 -3.28 -7.63 22.18
CA ALA A 332 -3.99 -6.45 22.66
C ALA A 332 -5.49 -6.72 22.78
N TYR A 333 -6.10 -7.40 21.79
CA TYR A 333 -7.51 -7.76 21.84
C TYR A 333 -7.80 -8.71 23.01
N LEU A 334 -6.98 -9.74 23.18
CA LEU A 334 -7.14 -10.70 24.28
C LEU A 334 -7.08 -10.00 25.65
N ILE A 335 -6.03 -9.21 25.90
CA ILE A 335 -5.84 -8.53 27.19
C ILE A 335 -6.97 -7.52 27.43
N SER A 336 -7.32 -6.71 26.44
CA SER A 336 -8.41 -5.72 26.57
C SER A 336 -9.76 -6.39 26.80
N SER A 337 -10.04 -7.53 26.17
CA SER A 337 -11.27 -8.29 26.36
C SER A 337 -11.33 -8.88 27.76
N VAL A 338 -10.27 -9.54 28.23
CA VAL A 338 -10.21 -10.12 29.59
C VAL A 338 -10.37 -9.03 30.65
N ALA A 339 -9.69 -7.90 30.50
CA ALA A 339 -9.81 -6.78 31.44
C ALA A 339 -11.24 -6.23 31.49
N THR A 340 -11.87 -6.05 30.32
CA THR A 340 -13.23 -5.49 30.22
C THR A 340 -14.28 -6.48 30.74
N ILE A 341 -14.20 -7.75 30.37
CA ILE A 341 -15.10 -8.80 30.86
C ILE A 341 -14.94 -8.95 32.37
N GLY A 342 -13.70 -8.96 32.87
CA GLY A 342 -13.42 -9.03 34.31
C GLY A 342 -14.03 -7.85 35.08
N LEU A 343 -13.85 -6.62 34.59
CA LEU A 343 -14.41 -5.41 35.19
C LEU A 343 -15.94 -5.46 35.21
N ILE A 344 -16.58 -5.79 34.10
CA ILE A 344 -18.04 -5.87 33.98
C ILE A 344 -18.57 -7.00 34.88
N SER A 345 -17.92 -8.16 34.93
CA SER A 345 -18.32 -9.31 35.73
C SER A 345 -18.19 -9.01 37.22
N LEU A 346 -17.09 -8.39 37.65
CA LEU A 346 -16.89 -7.95 39.03
C LEU A 346 -17.97 -6.96 39.45
N TYR A 347 -18.24 -5.95 38.66
CA TYR A 347 -19.29 -4.98 38.88
C TYR A 347 -20.68 -5.64 39.00
N SER A 348 -20.97 -6.56 38.06
CA SER A 348 -22.26 -7.26 38.02
C SER A 348 -22.45 -8.22 39.19
N SER A 349 -21.39 -8.77 39.79
CA SER A 349 -21.48 -9.64 40.96
C SER A 349 -22.13 -8.97 42.16
N PHE A 350 -21.87 -7.68 42.34
CA PHE A 350 -22.49 -6.88 43.43
C PHE A 350 -23.97 -6.57 43.12
N ILE A 351 -24.35 -6.45 41.83
CA ILE A 351 -25.72 -6.12 41.43
C ILE A 351 -26.61 -7.36 41.46
N LEU A 352 -26.12 -8.46 40.88
CA LEU A 352 -26.90 -9.69 40.70
C LEU A 352 -27.03 -10.49 41.99
N SER A 353 -26.16 -10.26 43.00
CA SER A 353 -26.16 -10.97 44.27
C SER A 353 -26.21 -12.49 44.21
N SER A 354 -25.76 -13.06 43.06
CA SER A 354 -25.75 -14.48 42.76
C SER A 354 -24.52 -14.82 41.92
N LEU A 355 -23.67 -15.68 42.47
CA LEU A 355 -22.46 -16.15 41.78
C LEU A 355 -22.78 -16.86 40.46
N MET A 356 -23.84 -17.68 40.44
CA MET A 356 -24.27 -18.39 39.25
C MET A 356 -24.70 -17.43 38.11
N SER A 357 -25.46 -16.40 38.46
CA SER A 357 -25.88 -15.37 37.47
C SER A 357 -24.71 -14.60 36.92
N THR A 358 -23.74 -14.27 37.78
CA THR A 358 -22.50 -13.59 37.33
C THR A 358 -21.68 -14.48 36.44
N LEU A 359 -21.53 -15.78 36.72
CA LEU A 359 -20.82 -16.72 35.87
C LEU A 359 -21.49 -16.89 34.49
N VAL A 360 -22.83 -16.98 34.47
CA VAL A 360 -23.58 -17.03 33.20
C VAL A 360 -23.37 -15.75 32.37
N LEU A 361 -23.46 -14.58 33.01
CA LEU A 361 -23.21 -13.29 32.32
C LEU A 361 -21.78 -13.24 31.78
N SER A 362 -20.78 -13.62 32.57
CA SER A 362 -19.37 -13.62 32.19
C SER A 362 -19.12 -14.56 31.01
N SER A 363 -19.75 -15.75 31.02
CA SER A 363 -19.66 -16.72 29.91
C SER A 363 -20.29 -16.18 28.64
N LEU A 364 -21.44 -15.51 28.72
CA LEU A 364 -22.08 -14.89 27.56
C LEU A 364 -21.25 -13.72 26.99
N LEU A 365 -20.66 -12.89 27.86
CA LEU A 365 -19.76 -11.83 27.44
C LEU A 365 -18.51 -12.41 26.77
N SER A 366 -17.90 -13.42 27.36
CA SER A 366 -16.74 -14.11 26.77
C SER A 366 -17.05 -14.70 25.40
N SER A 367 -18.22 -15.35 25.25
CA SER A 367 -18.70 -15.85 23.97
C SER A 367 -18.90 -14.73 22.96
N LEU A 368 -19.47 -13.60 23.36
CA LEU A 368 -19.66 -12.43 22.49
C LEU A 368 -18.32 -11.86 22.00
N PHE A 369 -17.38 -11.59 22.91
CA PHE A 369 -16.07 -11.06 22.53
C PHE A 369 -15.28 -12.06 21.67
N GLY A 370 -15.36 -13.36 21.98
CA GLY A 370 -14.78 -14.43 21.14
C GLY A 370 -15.40 -14.47 19.73
N TYR A 371 -16.72 -14.39 19.62
CA TYR A 371 -17.40 -14.34 18.34
C TYR A 371 -17.00 -13.11 17.50
N ILE A 372 -16.90 -11.95 18.13
CA ILE A 372 -16.46 -10.73 17.44
C ILE A 372 -15.02 -10.87 16.96
N TYR A 373 -14.13 -11.46 17.77
CA TYR A 373 -12.76 -11.73 17.33
C TYR A 373 -12.72 -12.60 16.07
N LEU A 374 -13.54 -13.68 16.03
CA LEU A 374 -13.64 -14.52 14.82
C LEU A 374 -14.12 -13.73 13.59
N ILE A 375 -15.16 -12.90 13.75
CA ILE A 375 -15.65 -12.04 12.66
C ILE A 375 -14.54 -11.12 12.13
N LEU A 376 -13.73 -10.55 13.03
CA LEU A 376 -12.67 -9.62 12.66
C LEU A 376 -11.51 -10.30 11.90
N GLN A 377 -11.31 -11.60 12.07
CA GLN A 377 -10.36 -12.39 11.30
C GLN A 377 -10.88 -12.72 9.88
N MET A 378 -12.21 -12.78 9.69
CA MET A 378 -12.85 -13.11 8.42
C MET A 378 -13.05 -11.83 7.59
N GLN A 379 -12.20 -11.59 6.58
CA GLN A 379 -12.27 -10.34 5.80
C GLN A 379 -13.56 -10.25 4.95
N ASP A 380 -13.89 -11.32 4.24
CA ASP A 380 -14.96 -11.32 3.23
C ASP A 380 -16.36 -11.58 3.80
N PHE A 381 -16.46 -12.32 4.91
CA PHE A 381 -17.73 -12.73 5.51
C PHE A 381 -18.14 -11.91 6.73
N ALA A 382 -17.35 -10.90 7.11
CA ALA A 382 -17.58 -10.12 8.34
C ALA A 382 -18.95 -9.43 8.36
N LEU A 383 -19.42 -8.91 7.23
CA LEU A 383 -20.73 -8.26 7.12
C LEU A 383 -21.86 -9.27 7.29
N LEU A 384 -21.77 -10.43 6.63
CA LEU A 384 -22.77 -11.50 6.73
C LEU A 384 -22.85 -12.03 8.17
N ALA A 385 -21.71 -12.36 8.77
CA ALA A 385 -21.65 -12.86 10.14
C ALA A 385 -22.19 -11.84 11.15
N GLY A 386 -21.81 -10.55 11.01
CA GLY A 386 -22.31 -9.47 11.87
C GLY A 386 -23.82 -9.24 11.76
N SER A 387 -24.39 -9.29 10.56
CA SER A 387 -25.84 -9.13 10.36
C SER A 387 -26.61 -10.34 10.89
N LEU A 388 -26.09 -11.57 10.73
CA LEU A 388 -26.69 -12.79 11.26
C LEU A 388 -26.72 -12.78 12.81
N ALA A 389 -25.60 -12.34 13.43
CA ALA A 389 -25.56 -12.21 14.89
C ALA A 389 -26.59 -11.22 15.41
N LEU A 390 -26.72 -10.06 14.74
CA LEU A 390 -27.71 -9.06 15.13
C LEU A 390 -29.16 -9.62 14.96
N PHE A 391 -29.43 -10.32 13.88
CA PHE A 391 -30.72 -10.97 13.64
C PHE A 391 -31.07 -11.99 14.73
N VAL A 392 -30.14 -12.91 15.02
CA VAL A 392 -30.33 -13.92 16.08
C VAL A 392 -30.53 -13.27 17.43
N MET A 393 -29.78 -12.21 17.75
CA MET A 393 -29.93 -11.50 19.02
C MET A 393 -31.30 -10.82 19.13
N ILE A 394 -31.74 -10.11 18.09
CA ILE A 394 -33.07 -9.48 18.06
C ILE A 394 -34.17 -10.54 18.23
N ALA A 395 -34.05 -11.66 17.51
CA ALA A 395 -34.99 -12.77 17.64
C ALA A 395 -35.02 -13.34 19.06
N ALA A 396 -33.86 -13.51 19.70
CA ALA A 396 -33.74 -13.95 21.08
C ALA A 396 -34.42 -12.95 22.05
N VAL A 397 -34.14 -11.65 21.92
CA VAL A 397 -34.79 -10.62 22.72
C VAL A 397 -36.30 -10.64 22.55
N MET A 398 -36.81 -10.71 21.33
CA MET A 398 -38.24 -10.78 21.03
C MET A 398 -38.91 -12.02 21.64
N MET A 399 -38.27 -13.18 21.51
CA MET A 399 -38.80 -14.44 22.06
C MET A 399 -38.82 -14.43 23.59
N LEU A 400 -37.76 -13.97 24.24
CA LEU A 400 -37.67 -13.91 25.72
C LEU A 400 -38.59 -12.84 26.30
N SER A 401 -38.78 -11.70 25.60
CA SER A 401 -39.61 -10.61 26.06
C SER A 401 -41.13 -10.78 25.80
N ARG A 402 -41.53 -11.77 24.97
CA ARG A 402 -42.94 -11.96 24.58
C ARG A 402 -43.88 -12.19 25.77
N ASN A 403 -43.37 -12.81 26.82
CA ASN A 403 -44.18 -13.15 28.04
C ASN A 403 -44.12 -12.04 29.10
N VAL A 404 -43.46 -10.91 28.82
CA VAL A 404 -43.31 -9.80 29.75
C VAL A 404 -44.55 -8.90 29.67
N ASN A 405 -45.23 -8.70 30.78
CA ASN A 405 -46.33 -7.74 30.86
C ASN A 405 -45.78 -6.31 30.98
N TRP A 406 -45.58 -5.65 29.84
CA TRP A 406 -45.03 -4.31 29.74
C TRP A 406 -45.88 -3.23 30.42
N TYR A 407 -47.20 -3.48 30.57
CA TYR A 407 -48.13 -2.55 31.19
C TYR A 407 -48.06 -2.61 32.73
N ALA A 408 -47.70 -3.75 33.32
CA ALA A 408 -47.54 -3.91 34.77
C ALA A 408 -46.31 -3.19 35.32
N LEU A 409 -45.32 -2.85 34.50
CA LEU A 409 -44.11 -2.13 34.92
C LEU A 409 -44.37 -0.62 35.15
N LYS A 410 -45.52 -0.10 34.77
CA LYS A 410 -45.90 1.33 34.94
C LYS A 410 -46.53 1.68 36.27
N THR A 411 -46.93 0.72 37.11
CA THR A 411 -47.45 0.98 38.41
C THR A 411 -46.32 1.04 39.44
N GLY A 412 -45.72 2.23 39.59
CA GLY A 412 -45.01 2.59 40.81
C GLY A 412 -45.96 2.47 42.01
N PRO A 413 -45.46 2.28 43.28
CA PRO A 413 -46.32 2.17 44.42
C PRO A 413 -47.22 3.38 44.53
N GLN A 414 -48.54 3.17 44.48
CA GLN A 414 -49.52 4.19 44.82
C GLN A 414 -49.23 4.59 46.28
N SER A 415 -48.85 5.82 46.48
CA SER A 415 -48.83 6.44 47.80
C SER A 415 -50.22 6.29 48.42
N ILE A 416 -50.31 5.43 49.43
CA ILE A 416 -51.48 5.38 50.30
C ILE A 416 -51.53 6.75 51.05
N GLN A 417 -52.42 7.60 50.59
CA GLN A 417 -52.84 8.78 51.34
C GLN A 417 -53.75 8.25 52.43
N THR A 418 -53.31 8.34 53.69
CA THR A 418 -54.13 8.49 54.86
C THR A 418 -53.67 9.67 55.65
#